data_f04141775e3f6604f49ef3f4c6adc42a
#
_entry.id   f04141775e3f6604f49ef3f4c6adc42a
#
_cell.length_a   1.000
_cell.length_b   1.000
_cell.length_c   1.000
_cell.angle_alpha   90.00
_cell.angle_beta   90.00
_cell.angle_gamma   90.00
#
_symmetry.space_group_name_H-M   'P 1'
#
loop_
_entity.id
_entity.type
_entity.pdbx_description
1 polymer ?
#
loop_
_entity_poly.entity_id
_entity_poly.type
_entity_poly.pdbx_seq_one_letter_code
_entity_poly.pdbx_strand_id
1 'polypeptide(L)'
;LALLQNLKKKGVKMAVVSNKADFAVKELMPVYFPNLLDVALGEMEEMGIRKKPAPDMVYKALTELQCDKKNAVYIGDSDVDLATAKASEMDCIGVSWGFRGRDF
;
A
#
# COMPACT_ATOMS: atom_id res chain seq x y z
N LEU A 1 6.12 -12.70 -3.61
CA LEU A 1 5.89 -12.30 -5.01
C LEU A 1 4.93 -13.24 -5.72
N ALA A 2 5.05 -14.55 -5.48
CA ALA A 2 4.12 -15.52 -6.08
C ALA A 2 2.68 -15.27 -5.67
N LEU A 3 2.43 -14.88 -4.41
CA LEU A 3 1.09 -14.55 -3.95
C LEU A 3 0.51 -13.36 -4.73
N LEU A 4 1.32 -12.31 -4.93
CA LEU A 4 0.87 -11.13 -5.67
C LEU A 4 0.58 -11.45 -7.13
N GLN A 5 1.40 -12.30 -7.75
CA GLN A 5 1.17 -12.75 -9.12
C GLN A 5 -0.13 -13.54 -9.24
N ASN A 6 -0.42 -14.42 -8.27
CA ASN A 6 -1.66 -15.18 -8.24
C ASN A 6 -2.88 -14.28 -8.08
N LEU A 7 -2.80 -13.28 -7.21
CA LEU A 7 -3.88 -12.31 -7.01
C LEU A 7 -4.12 -11.51 -8.29
N LYS A 8 -3.06 -11.11 -8.97
CA LYS A 8 -3.19 -10.36 -10.23
C LYS A 8 -3.92 -11.19 -11.28
N LYS A 9 -3.59 -12.48 -11.37
CA LYS A 9 -4.27 -13.40 -12.31
C LYS A 9 -5.76 -13.52 -12.01
N LYS A 10 -6.16 -13.38 -10.76
CA LYS A 10 -7.57 -13.44 -10.35
C LYS A 10 -8.30 -12.11 -10.49
N GLY A 11 -7.65 -11.10 -11.02
CA GLY A 11 -8.25 -9.78 -11.22
C GLY A 11 -8.27 -8.90 -10.00
N VAL A 12 -7.50 -9.22 -8.96
CA VAL A 12 -7.39 -8.39 -7.75
C VAL A 12 -6.55 -7.17 -8.06
N LYS A 13 -7.08 -5.99 -7.75
CA LYS A 13 -6.34 -4.74 -7.87
C LYS A 13 -5.39 -4.59 -6.69
N MET A 14 -4.21 -4.03 -6.94
CA MET A 14 -3.19 -3.91 -5.91
C MET A 14 -2.58 -2.53 -5.90
N ALA A 15 -2.30 -2.04 -4.68
CA ALA A 15 -1.65 -0.76 -4.46
C ALA A 15 -0.59 -0.88 -3.38
N VAL A 16 0.42 -0.03 -3.47
CA VAL A 16 1.41 0.17 -2.40
C VAL A 16 1.25 1.57 -1.84
N VAL A 17 1.30 1.68 -0.51
CA VAL A 17 1.41 2.96 0.19
C VAL A 17 2.64 2.91 1.08
N SER A 18 3.47 3.93 0.99
CA SER A 18 4.76 3.97 1.68
C SER A 18 5.03 5.37 2.21
N ASN A 19 5.78 5.47 3.32
CA ASN A 19 6.23 6.77 3.84
C ASN A 19 7.48 7.30 3.14
N LYS A 20 8.06 6.56 2.20
CA LYS A 20 9.09 7.10 1.30
C LYS A 20 8.50 8.18 0.42
N ALA A 21 9.33 9.11 -0.05
CA ALA A 21 8.89 10.14 -0.97
C ALA A 21 8.18 9.53 -2.20
N ASP A 22 7.11 10.16 -2.64
CA ASP A 22 6.27 9.62 -3.71
C ASP A 22 7.05 9.35 -5.00
N PHE A 23 7.96 10.25 -5.39
CA PHE A 23 8.75 10.04 -6.60
C PHE A 23 9.63 8.77 -6.50
N ALA A 24 10.17 8.50 -5.30
CA ALA A 24 11.01 7.32 -5.08
C ALA A 24 10.18 6.04 -5.14
N VAL A 25 8.97 6.05 -4.57
CA VAL A 25 8.07 4.90 -4.63
C VAL A 25 7.70 4.57 -6.06
N LYS A 26 7.34 5.58 -6.85
CA LYS A 26 6.95 5.39 -8.24
C LYS A 26 8.10 4.91 -9.12
N GLU A 27 9.33 5.24 -8.73
CA GLU A 27 10.52 4.78 -9.46
C GLU A 27 10.91 3.35 -9.08
N LEU A 28 10.79 2.99 -7.80
CA LEU A 28 11.26 1.70 -7.28
C LEU A 28 10.26 0.58 -7.43
N MET A 29 8.97 0.84 -7.27
CA MET A 29 7.97 -0.22 -7.23
C MET A 29 7.88 -1.02 -8.53
N PRO A 30 7.99 -0.43 -9.73
CA PRO A 30 8.01 -1.24 -10.95
C PRO A 30 9.21 -2.18 -11.04
N VAL A 31 10.30 -1.85 -10.37
CA VAL A 31 11.50 -2.71 -10.32
C VAL A 31 11.27 -3.92 -9.44
N TYR A 32 10.68 -3.72 -8.24
CA TYR A 32 10.43 -4.80 -7.29
C TYR A 32 9.21 -5.63 -7.64
N PHE A 33 8.19 -5.02 -8.22
CA PHE A 33 6.91 -5.66 -8.51
C PHE A 33 6.48 -5.35 -9.95
N PRO A 34 7.21 -5.87 -10.95
CA PRO A 34 6.93 -5.53 -12.35
C PRO A 34 5.51 -5.97 -12.77
N ASN A 35 4.74 -5.03 -13.28
CA ASN A 35 3.39 -5.25 -13.81
C ASN A 35 2.38 -5.78 -12.79
N LEU A 36 2.64 -5.64 -11.50
CA LEU A 36 1.75 -6.16 -10.45
C LEU A 36 0.89 -5.09 -9.79
N LEU A 37 1.40 -3.86 -9.69
CA LEU A 37 0.73 -2.80 -8.94
C LEU A 37 -0.09 -1.92 -9.85
N ASP A 38 -1.33 -1.65 -9.44
CA ASP A 38 -2.21 -0.71 -10.14
C ASP A 38 -1.98 0.72 -9.67
N VAL A 39 -1.58 0.89 -8.40
CA VAL A 39 -1.32 2.20 -7.79
C VAL A 39 -0.10 2.08 -6.88
N ALA A 40 0.76 3.09 -6.90
CA ALA A 40 1.90 3.19 -5.98
C ALA A 40 1.96 4.63 -5.46
N LEU A 41 1.82 4.81 -4.15
CA LEU A 41 1.81 6.11 -3.51
C LEU A 41 2.88 6.18 -2.43
N GLY A 42 3.60 7.29 -2.40
CA GLY A 42 4.53 7.62 -1.35
C GLY A 42 4.11 8.88 -0.61
N GLU A 43 5.02 9.40 0.22
CA GLU A 43 4.76 10.57 1.01
C GLU A 43 4.52 11.81 0.13
N MET A 44 3.44 12.51 0.40
CA MET A 44 2.98 13.69 -0.34
C MET A 44 2.45 14.75 0.62
N GLU A 45 3.09 14.92 1.77
CA GLU A 45 2.60 15.85 2.80
C GLU A 45 2.50 17.28 2.31
N GLU A 46 3.31 17.68 1.35
CA GLU A 46 3.23 19.00 0.73
C GLU A 46 1.89 19.25 0.04
N MET A 47 1.20 18.18 -0.34
CA MET A 47 -0.10 18.24 -0.98
C MET A 47 -1.25 18.10 0.02
N GLY A 48 -0.96 18.13 1.31
CA GLY A 48 -1.97 17.99 2.36
C GLY A 48 -2.39 16.54 2.62
N ILE A 49 -1.66 15.57 2.07
CA ILE A 49 -1.94 14.16 2.26
C ILE A 49 -0.97 13.64 3.32
N ARG A 50 -1.50 13.34 4.51
CA ARG A 50 -0.66 12.92 5.63
C ARG A 50 -0.15 11.49 5.40
N LYS A 51 1.09 11.24 5.84
CA LYS A 51 1.68 9.91 5.73
C LYS A 51 1.19 8.96 6.84
N LYS A 52 1.50 7.67 6.70
CA LYS A 52 1.13 6.67 7.72
C LYS A 52 1.69 7.08 9.09
N PRO A 53 0.96 6.86 10.19
CA PRO A 53 -0.23 6.03 10.32
C PRO A 53 -1.58 6.72 10.02
N ALA A 54 -1.56 7.94 9.46
CA ALA A 54 -2.81 8.56 9.02
C ALA A 54 -3.41 7.77 7.84
N PRO A 55 -4.74 7.77 7.69
CA PRO A 55 -5.39 6.99 6.63
C PRO A 55 -5.39 7.68 5.26
N ASP A 56 -4.84 8.89 5.16
CA ASP A 56 -4.97 9.73 3.97
C ASP A 56 -4.50 9.04 2.68
N MET A 57 -3.31 8.44 2.71
CA MET A 57 -2.78 7.77 1.52
C MET A 57 -3.56 6.52 1.16
N VAL A 58 -4.07 5.80 2.17
CA VAL A 58 -4.88 4.61 1.95
C VAL A 58 -6.18 5.00 1.24
N TYR A 59 -6.85 6.04 1.70
CA TYR A 59 -8.07 6.52 1.07
C TYR A 59 -7.82 6.99 -0.36
N LYS A 60 -6.69 7.66 -0.61
CA LYS A 60 -6.32 8.07 -1.96
C LYS A 60 -6.10 6.84 -2.85
N ALA A 61 -5.40 5.81 -2.34
CA ALA A 61 -5.17 4.58 -3.09
C ALA A 61 -6.50 3.89 -3.43
N LEU A 62 -7.41 3.79 -2.47
CA LEU A 62 -8.73 3.19 -2.72
C LEU A 62 -9.51 3.95 -3.78
N THR A 63 -9.46 5.27 -3.74
CA THR A 63 -10.10 6.11 -4.75
C THR A 63 -9.53 5.85 -6.14
N GLU A 64 -8.21 5.77 -6.25
CA GLU A 64 -7.56 5.51 -7.54
C GLU A 64 -7.81 4.09 -8.04
N LEU A 65 -7.96 3.13 -7.12
CA LEU A 65 -8.33 1.76 -7.46
C LEU A 65 -9.82 1.60 -7.76
N GLN A 66 -10.62 2.61 -7.44
CA GLN A 66 -12.08 2.57 -7.53
C GLN A 66 -12.67 1.43 -6.69
N CYS A 67 -12.16 1.28 -5.48
CA CYS A 67 -12.58 0.25 -4.53
C CYS A 67 -13.07 0.84 -3.23
N ASP A 68 -14.05 0.18 -2.61
CA ASP A 68 -14.48 0.51 -1.24
C ASP A 68 -13.56 -0.17 -0.23
N LYS A 69 -13.38 0.49 0.93
CA LYS A 69 -12.56 -0.07 2.00
C LYS A 69 -13.07 -1.41 2.52
N LYS A 70 -14.37 -1.68 2.46
CA LYS A 70 -14.93 -2.97 2.90
C LYS A 70 -14.65 -4.11 1.93
N ASN A 71 -14.19 -3.80 0.71
CA ASN A 71 -13.80 -4.79 -0.29
C ASN A 71 -12.30 -4.86 -0.45
N ALA A 72 -11.55 -4.29 0.49
CA ALA A 72 -10.10 -4.21 0.44
C ALA A 72 -9.49 -4.71 1.74
N VAL A 73 -8.27 -5.21 1.66
CA VAL A 73 -7.50 -5.68 2.81
C VAL A 73 -6.16 -4.97 2.81
N TYR A 74 -5.72 -4.53 3.97
CA TYR A 74 -4.41 -3.93 4.17
C TYR A 74 -3.42 -5.03 4.55
N ILE A 75 -2.28 -5.09 3.89
CA ILE A 75 -1.22 -6.05 4.22
C ILE A 75 0.00 -5.27 4.68
N GLY A 76 0.52 -5.61 5.85
CA GLY A 76 1.67 -4.92 6.39
C GLY A 76 2.48 -5.79 7.35
N ASP A 77 3.67 -5.32 7.72
CA ASP A 77 4.60 -6.06 8.56
C ASP A 77 5.10 -5.28 9.78
N SER A 78 4.51 -4.12 10.06
CA SER A 78 4.98 -3.24 11.13
C SER A 78 3.82 -2.69 11.97
N ASP A 79 4.17 -2.12 13.12
CA ASP A 79 3.19 -1.46 13.99
C ASP A 79 2.57 -0.24 13.31
N VAL A 80 3.33 0.45 12.47
CA VAL A 80 2.81 1.58 11.70
C VAL A 80 1.73 1.11 10.74
N ASP A 81 1.94 -0.03 10.07
CA ASP A 81 0.95 -0.60 9.16
C ASP A 81 -0.31 -1.00 9.88
N LEU A 82 -0.19 -1.61 11.07
CA LEU A 82 -1.35 -1.98 11.86
C LEU A 82 -2.14 -0.74 12.28
N ALA A 83 -1.45 0.30 12.73
CA ALA A 83 -2.10 1.56 13.11
C ALA A 83 -2.78 2.23 11.90
N THR A 84 -2.15 2.16 10.73
CA THR A 84 -2.71 2.70 9.50
C THR A 84 -4.00 1.96 9.10
N ALA A 85 -3.99 0.64 9.19
CA ALA A 85 -5.17 -0.17 8.88
C ALA A 85 -6.32 0.16 9.82
N LYS A 86 -6.04 0.29 11.13
CA LYS A 86 -7.06 0.69 12.11
C LYS A 86 -7.62 2.07 11.83
N ALA A 87 -6.75 3.04 11.53
CA ALA A 87 -7.18 4.40 11.22
C ALA A 87 -8.02 4.44 9.94
N SER A 88 -7.75 3.54 9.01
CA SER A 88 -8.48 3.44 7.75
C SER A 88 -9.74 2.58 7.86
N GLU A 89 -9.97 1.97 9.02
CA GLU A 89 -11.09 1.06 9.24
C GLU A 89 -11.08 -0.13 8.27
N MET A 90 -9.90 -0.69 8.04
CA MET A 90 -9.71 -1.83 7.15
C MET A 90 -9.19 -3.04 7.92
N ASP A 91 -9.55 -4.23 7.45
CA ASP A 91 -8.94 -5.45 7.94
C ASP A 91 -7.45 -5.46 7.57
N CYS A 92 -6.63 -6.00 8.45
CA CYS A 92 -5.19 -6.04 8.24
C CYS A 92 -4.67 -7.47 8.37
N ILE A 93 -3.83 -7.87 7.42
CA ILE A 93 -3.10 -9.12 7.49
C ILE A 93 -1.64 -8.78 7.78
N GLY A 94 -1.14 -9.26 8.91
CA GLY A 94 0.27 -9.10 9.25
C GLY A 94 1.12 -10.14 8.53
N VAL A 95 2.27 -9.72 7.99
CA VAL A 95 3.23 -10.63 7.37
C VAL A 95 4.59 -10.39 8.00
N SER A 96 5.40 -11.43 8.05
CA SER A 96 6.71 -11.39 8.69
C SER A 96 7.85 -11.70 7.71
N TRP A 97 7.58 -11.54 6.43
CA TRP A 97 8.59 -11.86 5.42
C TRP A 97 9.04 -10.60 4.67
N GLY A 98 10.11 -10.70 3.94
CA GLY A 98 10.55 -9.90 2.80
C GLY A 98 10.81 -8.41 2.99
N PHE A 99 9.91 -7.67 3.56
CA PHE A 99 10.04 -6.21 3.63
C PHE A 99 10.53 -5.72 4.99
N ARG A 100 10.65 -6.60 5.94
CA ARG A 100 11.05 -6.24 7.29
C ARG A 100 12.45 -5.64 7.28
N GLY A 101 12.62 -4.47 7.89
CA GLY A 101 13.89 -3.76 7.88
C GLY A 101 14.16 -2.95 6.63
N ARG A 102 13.23 -2.93 5.68
CA ARG A 102 13.33 -2.10 4.47
C ARG A 102 12.41 -0.89 4.58
N ASP A 103 12.80 0.19 3.92
CA ASP A 103 12.05 1.45 3.95
C ASP A 103 10.96 1.47 2.88
N PHE A 104 9.92 0.71 3.09
CA PHE A 104 8.75 0.77 2.21
C PHE A 104 7.62 1.60 2.73
#